data_56edeb67139d85431c744c1845a60a53
#
_entry.id   56edeb67139d85431c744c1845a60a53
#
_cell.length_a   1.000
_cell.length_b   1.000
_cell.length_c   1.000
_cell.angle_alpha   90.00
_cell.angle_beta   90.00
_cell.angle_gamma   90.00
#
_symmetry.space_group_name_H-M   'P 1'
#
loop_
_entity.id
_entity.type
_entity.pdbx_description
1 polymer ?
#
loop_
_entity_poly.entity_id
_entity_poly.type
_entity_poly.pdbx_seq_one_letter_code
_entity_poly.pdbx_strand_id
1 'polypeptide(L)'
;MKIVHHVAGIAALLLVAGTTLRAQAVPARTGPTSSAMPAVLQNVGFEPPLDGQMPLDLPFRDETGRSVRLRNYFGQQKPVVLAFVYYGCPMLCDQVEQGVVGVLRMLSFNPGRDYEVVFVSFDPRETPEMAAEKKKKALAHFRRPETDSGWHFLTGSKESVEAATKAANFRFSFDAKNNLFAHASGVLLLTPDGRISRYFYGVEFPGRDMRLGLVDASAGKIGTPIDHVLLFCYHYDPTTAKYSASILKIIRLGGVLTILCMVGGILISRRRETLAAARNLRRPPATGLERGAH
;
A
#
# COMPACT_ATOMS: atom_id res chain seq x y z
N MET A 1 -14.32 -12.31 52.11
CA MET A 1 -12.93 -12.79 52.33
C MET A 1 -12.50 -13.87 51.32
N LYS A 2 -13.37 -14.83 50.92
CA LYS A 2 -13.02 -15.95 50.01
C LYS A 2 -12.71 -15.52 48.55
N ILE A 3 -13.34 -14.48 48.02
CA ILE A 3 -13.13 -14.00 46.62
C ILE A 3 -11.75 -13.37 46.43
N VAL A 4 -11.19 -12.70 47.44
CA VAL A 4 -9.86 -12.07 47.37
C VAL A 4 -8.74 -13.09 47.20
N HIS A 5 -8.87 -14.26 47.79
CA HIS A 5 -7.88 -15.35 47.66
C HIS A 5 -7.91 -16.00 46.27
N HIS A 6 -9.07 -16.05 45.61
CA HIS A 6 -9.19 -16.61 44.25
C HIS A 6 -8.60 -15.67 43.19
N VAL A 7 -8.80 -14.34 43.32
CA VAL A 7 -8.24 -13.37 42.38
C VAL A 7 -6.71 -13.25 42.54
N ALA A 8 -6.20 -13.31 43.77
CA ALA A 8 -4.76 -13.33 44.02
C ALA A 8 -4.12 -14.61 43.47
N GLY A 9 -4.83 -15.78 43.59
CA GLY A 9 -4.37 -17.05 43.02
C GLY A 9 -4.30 -17.04 41.51
N ILE A 10 -5.28 -16.47 40.82
CA ILE A 10 -5.30 -16.35 39.36
C ILE A 10 -4.21 -15.38 38.83
N ALA A 11 -3.98 -14.25 39.53
CA ALA A 11 -2.91 -13.34 39.18
C ALA A 11 -1.53 -13.96 39.38
N ALA A 12 -1.33 -14.75 40.44
CA ALA A 12 -0.09 -15.49 40.69
C ALA A 12 0.13 -16.59 39.64
N LEU A 13 -0.93 -17.30 39.23
CA LEU A 13 -0.87 -18.36 38.20
C LEU A 13 -0.50 -17.77 36.82
N LEU A 14 -1.02 -16.58 36.46
CA LEU A 14 -0.68 -15.87 35.22
C LEU A 14 0.76 -15.35 35.24
N LEU A 15 1.28 -14.96 36.40
CA LEU A 15 2.68 -14.56 36.56
C LEU A 15 3.66 -15.72 36.43
N VAL A 16 3.30 -16.90 36.94
CA VAL A 16 4.13 -18.13 36.87
C VAL A 16 4.06 -18.75 35.47
N ALA A 17 2.93 -18.67 34.76
CA ALA A 17 2.81 -19.13 33.37
C ALA A 17 3.62 -18.27 32.40
N GLY A 18 3.86 -16.97 32.74
CA GLY A 18 4.68 -16.07 31.93
C GLY A 18 6.19 -16.36 31.96
N THR A 19 6.67 -17.09 32.94
CA THR A 19 8.11 -17.35 33.12
C THR A 19 8.59 -18.66 32.48
N THR A 20 7.70 -19.52 32.04
CA THR A 20 8.09 -20.83 31.46
C THR A 20 8.02 -20.90 29.93
N LEU A 21 7.47 -19.90 29.26
CA LEU A 21 7.67 -19.76 27.79
C LEU A 21 9.10 -19.22 27.51
N ARG A 22 10.11 -20.04 27.83
CA ARG A 22 11.37 -19.93 27.11
C ARG A 22 11.03 -20.28 25.66
N ALA A 23 10.78 -19.27 24.84
CA ALA A 23 10.83 -19.42 23.39
C ALA A 23 12.16 -20.13 23.10
N GLN A 24 12.10 -21.37 22.64
CA GLN A 24 13.27 -22.03 22.08
C GLN A 24 13.76 -21.09 21.00
N ALA A 25 14.85 -20.41 21.28
CA ALA A 25 15.50 -19.59 20.29
C ALA A 25 15.88 -20.53 19.15
N VAL A 26 15.12 -20.49 18.07
CA VAL A 26 15.52 -21.09 16.81
C VAL A 26 16.90 -20.50 16.55
N PRO A 27 17.98 -21.33 16.44
CA PRO A 27 19.30 -20.79 16.21
C PRO A 27 19.22 -19.87 15.01
N ALA A 28 19.57 -18.61 15.20
CA ALA A 28 19.64 -17.65 14.13
C ALA A 28 20.54 -18.28 13.05
N ARG A 29 19.96 -18.52 11.87
CA ARG A 29 20.76 -18.90 10.71
C ARG A 29 21.80 -17.80 10.55
N THR A 30 23.04 -18.12 10.86
CA THR A 30 24.22 -17.30 10.59
C THR A 30 24.49 -17.34 9.08
N GLY A 31 23.55 -16.86 8.29
CA GLY A 31 23.86 -16.36 6.96
C GLY A 31 24.51 -14.99 7.11
N PRO A 32 25.33 -14.56 6.16
CA PRO A 32 25.89 -13.22 6.21
C PRO A 32 24.75 -12.23 6.36
N THR A 33 24.70 -11.55 7.50
CA THR A 33 23.77 -10.45 7.73
C THR A 33 24.20 -9.32 6.82
N SER A 34 23.64 -9.28 5.62
CA SER A 34 23.69 -8.11 4.76
C SER A 34 22.92 -6.99 5.47
N SER A 35 23.57 -6.36 6.45
CA SER A 35 22.99 -5.23 7.18
C SER A 35 23.00 -3.94 6.36
N ALA A 36 23.61 -3.95 5.18
CA ALA A 36 23.65 -2.82 4.27
C ALA A 36 22.82 -3.13 3.02
N MET A 37 21.89 -2.23 2.68
CA MET A 37 21.17 -2.27 1.42
C MET A 37 22.20 -2.25 0.28
N PRO A 38 22.13 -3.16 -0.70
CA PRO A 38 23.02 -3.12 -1.86
C PRO A 38 23.02 -1.74 -2.51
N ALA A 39 24.21 -1.26 -2.92
CA ALA A 39 24.35 0.08 -3.48
C ALA A 39 23.40 0.35 -4.65
N VAL A 40 23.11 -0.65 -5.47
CA VAL A 40 22.18 -0.58 -6.60
C VAL A 40 20.74 -0.27 -6.18
N LEU A 41 20.34 -0.59 -4.94
CA LEU A 41 18.98 -0.36 -4.43
C LEU A 41 18.84 0.97 -3.67
N GLN A 42 19.94 1.64 -3.32
CA GLN A 42 19.89 2.86 -2.49
C GLN A 42 19.15 4.02 -3.13
N ASN A 43 19.14 4.08 -4.46
CA ASN A 43 18.49 5.14 -5.25
C ASN A 43 17.24 4.66 -5.96
N VAL A 44 16.71 3.49 -5.62
CA VAL A 44 15.47 2.97 -6.21
C VAL A 44 14.28 3.44 -5.40
N GLY A 45 13.22 3.91 -6.08
CA GLY A 45 12.02 4.37 -5.41
C GLY A 45 10.91 4.76 -6.38
N PHE A 46 9.70 4.85 -5.84
CA PHE A 46 8.52 5.27 -6.56
C PHE A 46 7.61 6.02 -5.59
N GLU A 47 7.69 7.33 -5.57
CA GLU A 47 6.96 8.20 -4.66
C GLU A 47 6.35 9.36 -5.46
N PRO A 48 5.36 9.08 -6.33
CA PRO A 48 4.80 10.08 -7.22
C PRO A 48 4.18 11.26 -6.45
N PRO A 49 4.48 12.51 -6.84
CA PRO A 49 3.83 13.66 -6.23
C PRO A 49 2.37 13.70 -6.68
N LEU A 50 1.42 13.53 -5.75
CA LEU A 50 0.00 13.73 -6.07
C LEU A 50 -0.22 15.15 -6.57
N ASP A 51 -1.12 15.31 -7.54
CA ASP A 51 -1.34 16.53 -8.30
C ASP A 51 -0.16 17.00 -9.16
N GLY A 52 0.94 16.25 -9.18
CA GLY A 52 2.09 16.55 -10.04
C GLY A 52 1.72 16.42 -11.51
N GLN A 53 2.21 17.37 -12.32
CA GLN A 53 1.94 17.43 -13.77
C GLN A 53 2.96 16.56 -14.52
N MET A 54 2.48 15.61 -15.33
CA MET A 54 3.33 14.91 -16.29
C MET A 54 3.69 15.83 -17.47
N PRO A 55 4.93 15.77 -17.96
CA PRO A 55 5.37 16.55 -19.11
C PRO A 55 4.83 15.95 -20.42
N LEU A 56 3.66 16.40 -20.83
CA LEU A 56 2.90 15.80 -21.94
C LEU A 56 3.52 16.02 -23.33
N ASP A 57 4.42 16.99 -23.49
CA ASP A 57 5.03 17.30 -24.78
C ASP A 57 6.29 16.49 -25.11
N LEU A 58 6.67 15.57 -24.21
CA LEU A 58 7.82 14.70 -24.42
C LEU A 58 7.63 13.81 -25.66
N PRO A 59 8.66 13.74 -26.54
CA PRO A 59 8.63 12.87 -27.70
C PRO A 59 8.94 11.41 -27.33
N PHE A 60 8.18 10.49 -27.91
CA PHE A 60 8.37 9.05 -27.84
C PHE A 60 8.19 8.43 -29.22
N ARG A 61 8.39 7.12 -29.30
CA ARG A 61 7.96 6.27 -30.43
C ARG A 61 6.94 5.28 -29.93
N ASP A 62 5.86 5.12 -30.68
CA ASP A 62 4.88 4.07 -30.40
C ASP A 62 5.37 2.69 -30.89
N GLU A 63 4.63 1.67 -30.60
CA GLU A 63 4.90 0.28 -31.01
C GLU A 63 4.92 0.07 -32.52
N THR A 64 4.47 1.05 -33.32
CA THR A 64 4.57 1.02 -34.79
C THR A 64 5.77 1.81 -35.32
N GLY A 65 6.59 2.38 -34.42
CA GLY A 65 7.76 3.20 -34.74
C GLY A 65 7.43 4.66 -35.08
N ARG A 66 6.18 5.11 -35.04
CA ARG A 66 5.78 6.48 -35.31
C ARG A 66 6.23 7.38 -34.16
N SER A 67 6.70 8.59 -34.52
CA SER A 67 6.96 9.63 -33.53
C SER A 67 5.65 10.17 -32.99
N VAL A 68 5.50 10.11 -31.67
CA VAL A 68 4.34 10.56 -30.92
C VAL A 68 4.77 11.45 -29.76
N ARG A 69 3.84 12.23 -29.22
CA ARG A 69 4.02 12.91 -27.94
C ARG A 69 3.17 12.22 -26.89
N LEU A 70 3.59 12.25 -25.64
CA LEU A 70 2.80 11.69 -24.54
C LEU A 70 1.38 12.27 -24.52
N ARG A 71 1.22 13.55 -24.87
CA ARG A 71 -0.06 14.25 -25.04
C ARG A 71 -1.06 13.54 -25.94
N ASN A 72 -0.62 12.75 -26.92
CA ASN A 72 -1.51 12.07 -27.87
C ASN A 72 -2.47 11.07 -27.19
N TYR A 73 -2.14 10.63 -25.98
CA TYR A 73 -2.91 9.67 -25.20
C TYR A 73 -3.76 10.30 -24.11
N PHE A 74 -3.79 11.62 -24.05
CA PHE A 74 -4.54 12.41 -23.07
C PHE A 74 -5.65 13.22 -23.70
N GLY A 75 -6.58 13.69 -22.90
CA GLY A 75 -7.74 14.46 -23.34
C GLY A 75 -9.00 13.58 -23.43
N GLN A 76 -10.02 14.09 -24.14
CA GLN A 76 -11.31 13.42 -24.33
C GLN A 76 -11.98 12.94 -23.02
N GLN A 77 -11.68 13.59 -21.89
CA GLN A 77 -12.18 13.23 -20.55
C GLN A 77 -11.83 11.80 -20.10
N LYS A 78 -10.85 11.18 -20.72
CA LYS A 78 -10.38 9.84 -20.36
C LYS A 78 -9.18 9.92 -19.42
N PRO A 79 -9.18 9.19 -18.29
CA PRO A 79 -7.99 9.02 -17.47
C PRO A 79 -7.00 8.08 -18.15
N VAL A 80 -5.75 8.15 -17.73
CA VAL A 80 -4.67 7.29 -18.25
C VAL A 80 -4.10 6.44 -17.15
N VAL A 81 -3.99 5.14 -17.42
CA VAL A 81 -3.22 4.18 -16.62
C VAL A 81 -1.80 4.14 -17.18
N LEU A 82 -0.81 4.63 -16.44
CA LEU A 82 0.56 4.68 -16.89
C LEU A 82 1.47 3.82 -16.01
N ALA A 83 2.29 2.98 -16.62
CA ALA A 83 3.31 2.21 -15.94
C ALA A 83 4.67 2.38 -16.62
N PHE A 84 5.72 2.56 -15.80
CA PHE A 84 7.10 2.51 -16.25
C PHE A 84 7.60 1.07 -16.17
N VAL A 85 8.07 0.55 -17.29
CA VAL A 85 8.57 -0.81 -17.46
C VAL A 85 9.83 -0.81 -18.31
N TYR A 86 10.51 -1.93 -18.45
CA TYR A 86 11.41 -2.17 -19.58
C TYR A 86 11.11 -3.53 -20.20
N TYR A 87 11.06 -3.57 -21.51
CA TYR A 87 10.51 -4.71 -22.27
C TYR A 87 11.42 -5.93 -22.27
N GLY A 88 12.73 -5.70 -22.14
CA GLY A 88 13.74 -6.76 -22.06
C GLY A 88 13.90 -7.41 -20.67
N CYS A 89 13.04 -7.06 -19.70
CA CYS A 89 13.12 -7.61 -18.36
C CYS A 89 12.78 -9.11 -18.34
N PRO A 90 13.66 -9.97 -17.79
CA PRO A 90 13.38 -11.39 -17.70
C PRO A 90 12.45 -11.80 -16.54
N MET A 91 12.05 -10.89 -15.64
CA MET A 91 11.33 -11.25 -14.41
C MET A 91 10.20 -10.31 -13.98
N LEU A 92 10.51 -9.16 -13.35
CA LEU A 92 9.51 -8.36 -12.60
C LEU A 92 8.61 -7.48 -13.48
N CYS A 93 9.09 -6.98 -14.61
CA CYS A 93 8.29 -6.10 -15.45
C CYS A 93 7.13 -6.83 -16.13
N ASP A 94 7.32 -8.11 -16.44
CA ASP A 94 6.23 -8.98 -16.92
C ASP A 94 5.15 -9.12 -15.84
N GLN A 95 5.51 -9.12 -14.55
CA GLN A 95 4.53 -9.20 -13.46
C GLN A 95 3.73 -7.91 -13.30
N VAL A 96 4.35 -6.72 -13.45
CA VAL A 96 3.64 -5.44 -13.44
C VAL A 96 2.64 -5.37 -14.59
N GLU A 97 3.10 -5.71 -15.81
CA GLU A 97 2.24 -5.75 -17.00
C GLU A 97 1.08 -6.72 -16.81
N GLN A 98 1.35 -7.96 -16.37
CA GLN A 98 0.32 -8.97 -16.09
C GLN A 98 -0.64 -8.53 -14.99
N GLY A 99 -0.16 -7.86 -13.94
CA GLY A 99 -0.99 -7.31 -12.88
C GLY A 99 -1.94 -6.24 -13.39
N VAL A 100 -1.44 -5.31 -14.22
CA VAL A 100 -2.26 -4.29 -14.89
C VAL A 100 -3.30 -4.95 -15.80
N VAL A 101 -2.87 -5.84 -16.70
CA VAL A 101 -3.77 -6.57 -17.59
C VAL A 101 -4.82 -7.34 -16.79
N GLY A 102 -4.41 -8.03 -15.72
CA GLY A 102 -5.30 -8.82 -14.87
C GLY A 102 -6.36 -7.99 -14.18
N VAL A 103 -5.97 -6.88 -13.54
CA VAL A 103 -6.93 -6.01 -12.86
C VAL A 103 -7.88 -5.32 -13.84
N LEU A 104 -7.37 -4.81 -14.95
CA LEU A 104 -8.20 -4.13 -15.96
C LEU A 104 -9.18 -5.09 -16.63
N ARG A 105 -8.80 -6.36 -16.79
CA ARG A 105 -9.69 -7.40 -17.32
C ARG A 105 -10.89 -7.68 -16.41
N MET A 106 -10.78 -7.48 -15.11
CA MET A 106 -11.88 -7.65 -14.15
C MET A 106 -12.87 -6.49 -14.16
N LEU A 107 -12.48 -5.34 -14.71
CA LEU A 107 -13.34 -4.15 -14.74
C LEU A 107 -14.34 -4.24 -15.90
N SER A 108 -15.48 -3.56 -15.76
CA SER A 108 -16.46 -3.37 -16.84
C SER A 108 -16.08 -2.26 -17.83
N PHE A 109 -15.03 -1.53 -17.56
CA PHE A 109 -14.49 -0.45 -18.40
C PHE A 109 -13.58 -1.01 -19.48
N ASN A 110 -13.50 -0.34 -20.62
CA ASN A 110 -12.71 -0.75 -21.77
C ASN A 110 -11.64 0.28 -22.13
N PRO A 111 -10.39 -0.17 -22.33
CA PRO A 111 -9.33 0.66 -22.92
C PRO A 111 -9.78 1.24 -24.27
N GLY A 112 -9.35 2.46 -24.55
CA GLY A 112 -9.71 3.18 -25.77
C GLY A 112 -11.06 3.89 -25.72
N ARG A 113 -12.02 3.36 -24.97
CA ARG A 113 -13.34 3.97 -24.78
C ARG A 113 -13.43 4.75 -23.47
N ASP A 114 -13.10 4.11 -22.35
CA ASP A 114 -13.32 4.64 -21.01
C ASP A 114 -12.03 5.19 -20.37
N TYR A 115 -10.87 4.68 -20.77
CA TYR A 115 -9.54 5.10 -20.34
C TYR A 115 -8.48 4.67 -21.36
N GLU A 116 -7.27 5.20 -21.24
CA GLU A 116 -6.11 4.77 -22.02
C GLU A 116 -5.11 4.02 -21.12
N VAL A 117 -4.34 3.09 -21.69
CA VAL A 117 -3.26 2.36 -21.01
C VAL A 117 -1.95 2.67 -21.73
N VAL A 118 -0.99 3.21 -21.00
CA VAL A 118 0.31 3.61 -21.54
C VAL A 118 1.43 2.94 -20.75
N PHE A 119 2.15 2.06 -21.40
CA PHE A 119 3.41 1.53 -20.90
C PHE A 119 4.55 2.33 -21.52
N VAL A 120 5.44 2.86 -20.68
CA VAL A 120 6.61 3.62 -21.10
C VAL A 120 7.86 2.84 -20.71
N SER A 121 8.65 2.44 -21.73
CA SER A 121 9.96 1.88 -21.43
C SER A 121 10.87 2.95 -20.83
N PHE A 122 11.52 2.60 -19.71
CA PHE A 122 12.55 3.45 -19.12
C PHE A 122 13.98 3.06 -19.55
N ASP A 123 14.14 2.03 -20.38
CA ASP A 123 15.42 1.70 -21.00
C ASP A 123 15.52 2.35 -22.39
N PRO A 124 16.34 3.38 -22.58
CA PRO A 124 16.44 4.08 -23.87
C PRO A 124 17.07 3.23 -25.00
N ARG A 125 17.54 2.02 -24.68
CA ARG A 125 18.09 1.08 -25.67
C ARG A 125 17.03 0.23 -26.35
N GLU A 126 15.79 0.25 -25.83
CA GLU A 126 14.70 -0.58 -26.34
C GLU A 126 14.07 0.02 -27.60
N THR A 127 13.51 -0.85 -28.42
CA THR A 127 13.04 -0.52 -29.75
C THR A 127 11.51 -0.65 -29.88
N PRO A 128 10.90 0.02 -30.88
CA PRO A 128 9.47 -0.16 -31.17
C PRO A 128 9.05 -1.60 -31.45
N GLU A 129 9.93 -2.42 -32.02
CA GLU A 129 9.66 -3.83 -32.27
C GLU A 129 9.47 -4.62 -30.96
N MET A 130 10.30 -4.32 -29.93
CA MET A 130 10.13 -4.89 -28.59
C MET A 130 8.81 -4.45 -27.96
N ALA A 131 8.46 -3.17 -28.13
CA ALA A 131 7.18 -2.61 -27.68
C ALA A 131 5.98 -3.32 -28.36
N ALA A 132 6.06 -3.56 -29.69
CA ALA A 132 5.05 -4.27 -30.45
C ALA A 132 4.84 -5.73 -29.96
N GLU A 133 5.94 -6.42 -29.68
CA GLU A 133 5.89 -7.76 -29.10
C GLU A 133 5.21 -7.79 -27.72
N LYS A 134 5.52 -6.83 -26.86
CA LYS A 134 4.88 -6.69 -25.55
C LYS A 134 3.39 -6.38 -25.68
N LYS A 135 3.02 -5.43 -26.53
CA LYS A 135 1.61 -5.14 -26.83
C LYS A 135 0.86 -6.39 -27.26
N LYS A 136 1.42 -7.17 -28.19
CA LYS A 136 0.80 -8.40 -28.66
C LYS A 136 0.55 -9.40 -27.52
N LYS A 137 1.51 -9.56 -26.61
CA LYS A 137 1.37 -10.44 -25.44
C LYS A 137 0.31 -9.93 -24.47
N ALA A 138 0.31 -8.63 -24.14
CA ALA A 138 -0.66 -8.00 -23.26
C ALA A 138 -2.09 -8.19 -23.78
N LEU A 139 -2.32 -7.92 -25.07
CA LEU A 139 -3.63 -8.09 -25.71
C LEU A 139 -4.08 -9.57 -25.74
N ALA A 140 -3.16 -10.50 -25.97
CA ALA A 140 -3.45 -11.93 -25.92
C ALA A 140 -3.91 -12.39 -24.51
N HIS A 141 -3.39 -11.76 -23.44
CA HIS A 141 -3.81 -12.02 -22.07
C HIS A 141 -5.09 -11.27 -21.70
N PHE A 142 -5.30 -10.05 -22.20
CA PHE A 142 -6.47 -9.24 -21.90
C PHE A 142 -7.76 -9.85 -22.46
N ARG A 143 -7.70 -10.40 -23.67
CA ARG A 143 -8.77 -11.17 -24.33
C ARG A 143 -10.09 -10.41 -24.50
N ARG A 144 -10.02 -9.11 -24.76
CA ARG A 144 -11.19 -8.31 -25.16
C ARG A 144 -10.94 -7.75 -26.55
N PRO A 145 -11.63 -8.25 -27.58
CA PRO A 145 -11.52 -7.69 -28.92
C PRO A 145 -11.93 -6.22 -28.93
N GLU A 146 -11.44 -5.48 -29.92
CA GLU A 146 -11.76 -4.05 -30.16
C GLU A 146 -11.21 -3.06 -29.11
N THR A 147 -10.31 -3.50 -28.21
CA THR A 147 -9.68 -2.60 -27.23
C THR A 147 -8.24 -2.25 -27.55
N ASP A 148 -7.70 -2.75 -28.65
CA ASP A 148 -6.29 -2.62 -29.07
C ASP A 148 -5.85 -1.16 -29.22
N SER A 149 -6.78 -0.29 -29.64
CA SER A 149 -6.54 1.14 -29.80
C SER A 149 -6.32 1.90 -28.49
N GLY A 150 -6.69 1.29 -27.36
CA GLY A 150 -6.50 1.89 -26.02
C GLY A 150 -5.26 1.41 -25.29
N TRP A 151 -4.39 0.64 -25.96
CA TRP A 151 -3.14 0.13 -25.42
C TRP A 151 -1.95 0.69 -26.18
N HIS A 152 -1.04 1.33 -25.47
CA HIS A 152 0.10 2.06 -26.05
C HIS A 152 1.39 1.64 -25.35
N PHE A 153 2.37 1.26 -26.14
CA PHE A 153 3.68 0.80 -25.65
C PHE A 153 4.76 1.71 -26.27
N LEU A 154 5.36 2.52 -25.41
CA LEU A 154 6.23 3.61 -25.84
C LEU A 154 7.70 3.31 -25.55
N THR A 155 8.55 3.72 -26.50
CA THR A 155 9.99 3.79 -26.33
C THR A 155 10.44 5.24 -26.51
N GLY A 156 11.51 5.66 -25.85
CA GLY A 156 11.94 7.06 -25.88
C GLY A 156 13.45 7.24 -25.82
N SER A 157 13.90 8.45 -26.17
CA SER A 157 15.28 8.83 -25.92
C SER A 157 15.56 8.92 -24.42
N LYS A 158 16.84 8.90 -24.06
CA LYS A 158 17.28 9.03 -22.66
C LYS A 158 16.68 10.28 -22.00
N GLU A 159 16.68 11.40 -22.70
CA GLU A 159 16.18 12.69 -22.20
C GLU A 159 14.66 12.63 -21.93
N SER A 160 13.88 12.03 -22.85
CA SER A 160 12.45 11.88 -22.68
C SER A 160 12.11 10.95 -21.50
N VAL A 161 12.82 9.84 -21.41
CA VAL A 161 12.67 8.87 -20.32
C VAL A 161 13.00 9.52 -18.97
N GLU A 162 14.15 10.18 -18.86
CA GLU A 162 14.58 10.84 -17.62
C GLU A 162 13.58 11.94 -17.20
N ALA A 163 13.07 12.74 -18.15
CA ALA A 163 12.09 13.76 -17.85
C ALA A 163 10.76 13.16 -17.34
N ALA A 164 10.27 12.10 -17.97
CA ALA A 164 9.03 11.43 -17.57
C ALA A 164 9.17 10.74 -16.20
N THR A 165 10.23 9.98 -15.98
CA THR A 165 10.48 9.28 -14.72
C THR A 165 10.75 10.22 -13.56
N LYS A 166 11.44 11.35 -13.81
CA LYS A 166 11.67 12.41 -12.83
C LYS A 166 10.35 13.07 -12.40
N ALA A 167 9.45 13.37 -13.34
CA ALA A 167 8.15 13.97 -13.03
C ALA A 167 7.28 13.05 -12.16
N ALA A 168 7.39 11.74 -12.36
CA ALA A 168 6.71 10.72 -11.57
C ALA A 168 7.49 10.30 -10.31
N ASN A 169 8.63 10.90 -10.03
CA ASN A 169 9.56 10.46 -8.97
C ASN A 169 9.81 8.94 -8.99
N PHE A 170 9.91 8.39 -10.20
CA PHE A 170 10.24 6.99 -10.44
C PHE A 170 11.76 6.87 -10.61
N ARG A 171 12.42 6.32 -9.60
CA ARG A 171 13.88 6.18 -9.54
C ARG A 171 14.28 4.74 -9.81
N PHE A 172 15.22 4.55 -10.70
CA PHE A 172 15.79 3.25 -11.06
C PHE A 172 17.31 3.35 -11.16
N SER A 173 17.99 2.21 -11.05
CA SER A 173 19.45 2.12 -11.13
C SER A 173 19.85 0.97 -12.04
N PHE A 174 20.84 1.20 -12.90
CA PHE A 174 21.38 0.17 -13.77
C PHE A 174 22.49 -0.61 -13.05
N ASP A 175 22.30 -1.92 -12.91
CA ASP A 175 23.32 -2.85 -12.43
C ASP A 175 24.15 -3.36 -13.61
N ALA A 176 25.29 -2.73 -13.85
CA ALA A 176 26.18 -3.10 -14.95
C ALA A 176 26.77 -4.52 -14.80
N LYS A 177 26.85 -5.06 -13.58
CA LYS A 177 27.39 -6.40 -13.32
C LYS A 177 26.45 -7.49 -13.83
N ASN A 178 25.16 -7.29 -13.65
CA ASN A 178 24.12 -8.25 -14.04
C ASN A 178 23.41 -7.84 -15.34
N ASN A 179 23.73 -6.67 -15.92
CA ASN A 179 23.05 -6.07 -17.07
C ASN A 179 21.53 -5.94 -16.86
N LEU A 180 21.11 -5.58 -15.67
CA LEU A 180 19.71 -5.47 -15.25
C LEU A 180 19.45 -4.10 -14.63
N PHE A 181 18.17 -3.68 -14.67
CA PHE A 181 17.74 -2.51 -13.90
C PHE A 181 17.11 -2.94 -12.57
N ALA A 182 17.52 -2.28 -11.49
CA ALA A 182 16.81 -2.27 -10.23
C ALA A 182 15.82 -1.11 -10.25
N HIS A 183 14.55 -1.41 -10.06
CA HIS A 183 13.48 -0.41 -10.06
C HIS A 183 12.33 -0.80 -9.13
N ALA A 184 11.54 0.18 -8.72
CA ALA A 184 10.29 -0.07 -8.02
C ALA A 184 9.19 -0.54 -8.98
N SER A 185 8.16 -1.18 -8.46
CA SER A 185 6.99 -1.63 -9.22
C SER A 185 5.77 -0.82 -8.83
N GLY A 186 5.00 -0.39 -9.82
CA GLY A 186 3.76 0.34 -9.57
C GLY A 186 3.15 0.92 -10.84
N VAL A 187 1.96 1.49 -10.67
CA VAL A 187 1.17 2.10 -11.73
C VAL A 187 0.61 3.44 -11.27
N LEU A 188 0.55 4.40 -12.19
CA LEU A 188 -0.04 5.72 -12.02
C LEU A 188 -1.42 5.76 -12.64
N LEU A 189 -2.35 6.43 -11.98
CA LEU A 189 -3.59 6.91 -12.59
C LEU A 189 -3.47 8.42 -12.79
N LEU A 190 -3.60 8.84 -14.03
CA LEU A 190 -3.48 10.22 -14.43
C LEU A 190 -4.86 10.75 -14.86
N THR A 191 -5.10 12.01 -14.52
CA THR A 191 -6.29 12.74 -14.99
C THR A 191 -6.21 12.98 -16.50
N PRO A 192 -7.32 13.35 -17.19
CA PRO A 192 -7.30 13.68 -18.62
C PRO A 192 -6.36 14.81 -19.00
N ASP A 193 -6.02 15.69 -18.07
CA ASP A 193 -5.06 16.79 -18.24
C ASP A 193 -3.62 16.40 -17.82
N GLY A 194 -3.39 15.15 -17.41
CA GLY A 194 -2.07 14.58 -17.14
C GLY A 194 -1.53 14.84 -15.75
N ARG A 195 -2.38 15.15 -14.77
CA ARG A 195 -1.98 15.24 -13.36
C ARG A 195 -2.05 13.88 -12.70
N ILE A 196 -1.14 13.61 -11.76
CA ILE A 196 -1.09 12.37 -11.00
C ILE A 196 -2.23 12.36 -9.99
N SER A 197 -3.29 11.59 -10.30
CA SER A 197 -4.46 11.44 -9.45
C SER A 197 -4.22 10.45 -8.31
N ARG A 198 -3.66 9.30 -8.64
CA ARG A 198 -3.42 8.19 -7.70
C ARG A 198 -2.28 7.30 -8.22
N TYR A 199 -1.71 6.50 -7.35
CA TYR A 199 -0.77 5.46 -7.74
C TYR A 199 -0.94 4.21 -6.87
N PHE A 200 -0.50 3.07 -7.39
CA PHE A 200 -0.51 1.80 -6.70
C PHE A 200 0.88 1.17 -6.76
N TYR A 201 1.31 0.62 -5.64
CA TYR A 201 2.58 -0.09 -5.54
C TYR A 201 2.42 -1.58 -5.84
N GLY A 202 3.54 -2.21 -6.24
CA GLY A 202 3.63 -3.64 -6.41
C GLY A 202 3.20 -4.12 -7.79
N VAL A 203 2.79 -5.38 -7.84
CA VAL A 203 2.44 -6.10 -9.08
C VAL A 203 1.01 -6.63 -9.05
N GLU A 204 0.34 -6.57 -7.91
CA GLU A 204 -1.06 -6.95 -7.75
C GLU A 204 -1.87 -5.71 -7.35
N PHE A 205 -2.94 -5.46 -8.07
CA PHE A 205 -3.74 -4.24 -7.90
C PHE A 205 -5.18 -4.61 -7.54
N PRO A 206 -5.74 -4.09 -6.41
CA PRO A 206 -7.11 -4.35 -6.03
C PRO A 206 -8.10 -3.79 -7.06
N GLY A 207 -8.96 -4.63 -7.62
CA GLY A 207 -9.90 -4.23 -8.68
C GLY A 207 -10.88 -3.13 -8.25
N ARG A 208 -11.33 -3.14 -6.99
CA ARG A 208 -12.19 -2.09 -6.42
C ARG A 208 -11.47 -0.73 -6.43
N ASP A 209 -10.23 -0.70 -5.97
CA ASP A 209 -9.48 0.54 -5.82
C ASP A 209 -9.06 1.10 -7.19
N MET A 210 -8.70 0.20 -8.12
CA MET A 210 -8.43 0.57 -9.51
C MET A 210 -9.67 1.18 -10.16
N ARG A 211 -10.84 0.57 -9.98
CA ARG A 211 -12.11 1.08 -10.51
C ARG A 211 -12.44 2.47 -9.95
N LEU A 212 -12.37 2.63 -8.63
CA LEU A 212 -12.64 3.91 -7.97
C LEU A 212 -11.64 4.98 -8.41
N GLY A 213 -10.35 4.61 -8.47
CA GLY A 213 -9.29 5.50 -8.93
C GLY A 213 -9.50 5.99 -10.37
N LEU A 214 -9.93 5.13 -11.29
CA LEU A 214 -10.26 5.52 -12.66
C LEU A 214 -11.45 6.49 -12.72
N VAL A 215 -12.50 6.25 -11.93
CA VAL A 215 -13.66 7.16 -11.85
C VAL A 215 -13.25 8.52 -11.28
N ASP A 216 -12.46 8.56 -10.21
CA ASP A 216 -11.99 9.80 -9.62
C ASP A 216 -11.06 10.56 -10.58
N ALA A 217 -10.11 9.86 -11.21
CA ALA A 217 -9.22 10.46 -12.19
C ALA A 217 -9.95 11.02 -13.40
N SER A 218 -10.99 10.34 -13.92
CA SER A 218 -11.81 10.83 -15.04
C SER A 218 -12.54 12.13 -14.69
N ALA A 219 -12.92 12.31 -13.43
CA ALA A 219 -13.52 13.52 -12.90
C ALA A 219 -12.48 14.61 -12.52
N GLY A 220 -11.21 14.42 -12.83
CA GLY A 220 -10.12 15.34 -12.48
C GLY A 220 -9.80 15.40 -10.98
N LYS A 221 -10.30 14.45 -10.19
CA LYS A 221 -10.05 14.41 -8.74
C LYS A 221 -8.66 13.85 -8.45
N ILE A 222 -8.05 14.43 -7.44
CA ILE A 222 -6.76 13.98 -6.90
C ILE A 222 -7.01 13.20 -5.62
N GLY A 223 -6.35 12.05 -5.46
CA GLY A 223 -6.43 11.24 -4.26
C GLY A 223 -5.99 12.03 -3.02
N THR A 224 -6.56 11.69 -1.87
CA THR A 224 -6.23 12.39 -0.63
C THR A 224 -4.99 11.79 0.06
N PRO A 225 -4.22 12.59 0.84
CA PRO A 225 -3.12 12.08 1.66
C PRO A 225 -3.52 11.00 2.67
N ILE A 226 -4.81 10.89 3.01
CA ILE A 226 -5.34 9.84 3.90
C ILE A 226 -5.16 8.46 3.27
N ASP A 227 -5.25 8.33 1.94
CA ASP A 227 -4.92 7.10 1.24
C ASP A 227 -3.45 6.71 1.46
N HIS A 228 -2.56 7.70 1.62
CA HIS A 228 -1.14 7.50 1.97
C HIS A 228 -0.95 6.90 3.37
N VAL A 229 -1.72 7.35 4.36
CA VAL A 229 -1.60 6.83 5.74
C VAL A 229 -2.05 5.37 5.79
N LEU A 230 -3.12 5.01 5.08
CA LEU A 230 -3.57 3.62 4.98
C LEU A 230 -2.55 2.76 4.22
N LEU A 231 -1.97 3.25 3.12
CA LEU A 231 -0.93 2.55 2.37
C LEU A 231 0.37 2.42 3.18
N PHE A 232 0.73 3.43 3.99
CA PHE A 232 1.89 3.38 4.88
C PHE A 232 1.73 2.33 6.00
N CYS A 233 0.50 2.10 6.47
CA CYS A 233 0.20 1.02 7.41
C CYS A 233 0.33 -0.37 6.76
N TYR A 234 0.15 -0.48 5.44
CA TYR A 234 0.31 -1.71 4.65
C TYR A 234 1.69 -1.87 4.01
N HIS A 235 2.65 -0.99 4.32
CA HIS A 235 4.01 -1.11 3.79
C HIS A 235 4.69 -2.36 4.39
N TYR A 236 4.50 -3.48 3.70
CA TYR A 236 5.31 -4.67 3.89
C TYR A 236 6.69 -4.36 3.31
N ASP A 237 7.69 -4.23 4.16
CA ASP A 237 9.08 -4.15 3.74
C ASP A 237 9.57 -5.56 3.38
N PRO A 238 9.67 -5.92 2.09
CA PRO A 238 10.08 -7.25 1.66
C PRO A 238 11.53 -7.56 2.01
N THR A 239 12.35 -6.54 2.32
CA THR A 239 13.78 -6.72 2.63
C THR A 239 14.01 -7.17 4.06
N THR A 240 13.11 -6.86 4.97
CA THR A 240 13.26 -7.21 6.40
C THR A 240 12.28 -8.27 6.88
N ALA A 241 11.27 -8.66 6.07
CA ALA A 241 10.16 -9.56 6.45
C ALA A 241 9.53 -9.19 7.80
N LYS A 242 9.64 -7.92 8.21
CA LYS A 242 9.14 -7.41 9.49
C LYS A 242 8.11 -6.33 9.21
N TYR A 243 6.98 -6.44 9.87
CA TYR A 243 6.08 -5.29 10.03
C TYR A 243 6.88 -4.14 10.61
N SER A 244 6.78 -2.95 10.03
CA SER A 244 7.62 -1.83 10.45
C SER A 244 7.55 -1.66 11.97
N ALA A 245 8.69 -1.36 12.59
CA ALA A 245 8.82 -1.22 14.05
C ALA A 245 7.78 -0.26 14.66
N SER A 246 7.18 0.60 13.84
CA SER A 246 6.09 1.51 14.20
C SER A 246 4.78 0.78 14.52
N ILE A 247 4.40 -0.24 13.76
CA ILE A 247 3.16 -1.02 14.01
C ILE A 247 3.27 -1.78 15.32
N LEU A 248 4.42 -2.40 15.60
CA LEU A 248 4.65 -3.08 16.86
C LEU A 248 4.61 -2.12 18.06
N LYS A 249 5.11 -0.88 17.90
CA LYS A 249 5.02 0.14 18.95
C LYS A 249 3.57 0.57 19.18
N ILE A 250 2.77 0.77 18.12
CA ILE A 250 1.34 1.14 18.22
C ILE A 250 0.55 0.01 18.90
N ILE A 251 0.75 -1.24 18.52
CA ILE A 251 0.09 -2.40 19.13
C ILE A 251 0.47 -2.51 20.61
N ARG A 252 1.75 -2.35 20.96
CA ARG A 252 2.20 -2.37 22.36
C ARG A 252 1.59 -1.22 23.16
N LEU A 253 1.56 -0.01 22.63
CA LEU A 253 0.97 1.15 23.27
C LEU A 253 -0.54 0.94 23.49
N GLY A 254 -1.27 0.47 22.49
CA GLY A 254 -2.69 0.11 22.59
C GLY A 254 -2.95 -0.96 23.64
N GLY A 255 -2.13 -2.02 23.67
CA GLY A 255 -2.22 -3.07 24.67
C GLY A 255 -2.01 -2.55 26.10
N VAL A 256 -0.98 -1.73 26.32
CA VAL A 256 -0.71 -1.12 27.62
C VAL A 256 -1.87 -0.22 28.06
N LEU A 257 -2.40 0.60 27.15
CA LEU A 257 -3.53 1.49 27.45
C LEU A 257 -4.78 0.71 27.84
N THR A 258 -5.08 -0.39 27.14
CA THR A 258 -6.21 -1.26 27.47
C THR A 258 -6.07 -1.86 28.85
N ILE A 259 -4.89 -2.36 29.22
CA ILE A 259 -4.62 -2.90 30.54
C ILE A 259 -4.79 -1.82 31.62
N LEU A 260 -4.26 -0.63 31.40
CA LEU A 260 -4.40 0.50 32.34
C LEU A 260 -5.86 0.90 32.55
N CYS A 261 -6.66 0.94 31.49
CA CYS A 261 -8.10 1.22 31.56
C CYS A 261 -8.85 0.14 32.34
N MET A 262 -8.55 -1.14 32.10
CA MET A 262 -9.16 -2.25 32.86
C MET A 262 -8.79 -2.20 34.34
N VAL A 263 -7.51 -2.05 34.66
CA VAL A 263 -7.06 -1.96 36.07
C VAL A 263 -7.66 -0.74 36.75
N GLY A 264 -7.64 0.41 36.10
CA GLY A 264 -8.26 1.65 36.61
C GLY A 264 -9.77 1.47 36.84
N GLY A 265 -10.49 0.87 35.92
CA GLY A 265 -11.92 0.56 36.07
C GLY A 265 -12.21 -0.33 37.28
N ILE A 266 -11.42 -1.41 37.44
CA ILE A 266 -11.54 -2.33 38.58
C ILE A 266 -11.27 -1.60 39.94
N LEU A 267 -10.22 -0.78 39.97
CA LEU A 267 -9.87 -0.02 41.18
C LEU A 267 -10.96 1.00 41.55
N ILE A 268 -11.51 1.71 40.58
CA ILE A 268 -12.61 2.64 40.78
C ILE A 268 -13.86 1.93 41.27
N SER A 269 -14.21 0.78 40.67
CA SER A 269 -15.36 -0.04 41.09
C SER A 269 -15.20 -0.52 42.55
N ARG A 270 -14.03 -1.05 42.90
CA ARG A 270 -13.73 -1.46 44.26
C ARG A 270 -13.79 -0.30 45.27
N ARG A 271 -13.25 0.86 44.92
CA ARG A 271 -13.36 2.06 45.77
C ARG A 271 -14.82 2.49 45.99
N ARG A 272 -15.64 2.41 44.96
CA ARG A 272 -17.08 2.73 45.06
C ARG A 272 -17.79 1.73 45.96
N GLU A 273 -17.51 0.44 45.89
CA GLU A 273 -18.08 -0.60 46.75
C GLU A 273 -17.67 -0.42 48.22
N THR A 274 -16.41 -0.14 48.51
CA THR A 274 -15.92 0.11 49.86
C THR A 274 -16.55 1.38 50.50
N LEU A 275 -16.70 2.43 49.70
CA LEU A 275 -17.36 3.65 50.14
C LEU A 275 -18.86 3.46 50.35
N ALA A 276 -19.53 2.68 49.53
CA ALA A 276 -20.95 2.31 49.72
C ALA A 276 -21.16 1.47 50.97
N ALA A 277 -20.29 0.48 51.23
CA ALA A 277 -20.32 -0.37 52.41
C ALA A 277 -20.10 0.49 53.68
N ALA A 278 -19.14 1.44 53.70
CA ALA A 278 -18.90 2.31 54.81
C ALA A 278 -20.08 3.30 55.07
N ARG A 279 -20.80 3.69 54.02
CA ARG A 279 -21.99 4.51 54.13
C ARG A 279 -23.18 3.77 54.73
N ASN A 280 -23.35 2.48 54.41
CA ASN A 280 -24.38 1.62 55.00
C ASN A 280 -24.16 1.31 56.48
N LEU A 281 -22.90 1.17 56.88
CA LEU A 281 -22.55 0.98 58.33
C LEU A 281 -22.81 2.23 59.21
N ARG A 282 -22.89 3.41 58.59
CA ARG A 282 -23.18 4.68 59.32
C ARG A 282 -24.67 5.05 59.36
N ARG A 283 -25.55 4.24 58.76
CA ARG A 283 -27.00 4.47 58.91
C ARG A 283 -27.43 4.01 60.28
N PRO A 284 -28.02 4.86 61.11
CA PRO A 284 -28.59 4.47 62.40
C PRO A 284 -29.71 3.45 62.18
N PRO A 285 -29.91 2.50 63.10
CA PRO A 285 -30.99 1.53 63.00
C PRO A 285 -32.32 2.29 62.94
N ALA A 286 -33.18 1.92 62.01
CA ALA A 286 -34.53 2.43 61.93
C ALA A 286 -35.25 2.12 63.24
N THR A 287 -35.49 3.10 64.08
CA THR A 287 -36.33 2.98 65.28
C THR A 287 -37.73 2.62 64.82
N GLY A 288 -38.07 1.37 65.03
CA GLY A 288 -39.43 0.86 64.88
C GLY A 288 -40.35 1.57 65.87
N LEU A 289 -41.19 2.45 65.37
CA LEU A 289 -42.34 2.95 66.10
C LEU A 289 -43.44 1.91 65.89
N GLU A 290 -43.52 0.95 66.83
CA GLU A 290 -44.76 0.24 67.09
C GLU A 290 -45.82 1.24 67.48
N ARG A 291 -46.84 1.41 66.71
CA ARG A 291 -48.11 1.96 67.19
C ARG A 291 -49.01 0.77 67.52
N GLY A 292 -49.00 0.48 68.82
CA GLY A 292 -50.07 -0.32 69.42
C GLY A 292 -51.35 0.48 69.54
N ALA A 293 -52.41 -0.23 69.40
CA ALA A 293 -53.67 -0.21 70.06
C ALA A 293 -54.53 1.08 70.10
N HIS A 294 -55.60 1.07 69.50
CA HIS A 294 -56.96 0.91 70.12
C HIS A 294 -57.97 0.79 69.01
#